data_a96e3503328f2ce8e84c601373f639ac
#
_entry.id   a96e3503328f2ce8e84c601373f639ac
#
_cell.length_a   1.000
_cell.length_b   1.000
_cell.length_c   1.000
_cell.angle_alpha   90.00
_cell.angle_beta   90.00
_cell.angle_gamma   90.00
#
_symmetry.space_group_name_H-M   'P 1'
#
loop_
_entity.id
_entity.type
_entity.pdbx_description
1 polymer ?
#
loop_
_entity_poly.entity_id
_entity_poly.type
_entity_poly.pdbx_seq_one_letter_code
_entity_poly.pdbx_strand_id
1 'polypeptide(L)'
;MTHFVLLTLALALLPRGAPAQQSNTPRDGQHDFDFEIGTWKLHNSRLLYPLTGSTTWIEFEGTSVARQVWNGRADLLELESETPNGHAEGLILRLYNPQSHQWSVSFASSRDGSLGQLAVGEFKNGRGEFYRQETVNGRSVLARTVVSDITPNSYRVEFAFSDDGGKTWEVNWISLHTRKGNS
;
A
#
# COMPACT_ATOMS: atom_id res chain seq x y z
N MET A 1 -50.21 68.05 29.26
CA MET A 1 -49.32 67.87 28.11
C MET A 1 -48.33 66.77 28.43
N THR A 2 -48.64 65.56 28.01
CA THR A 2 -47.86 64.37 28.33
C THR A 2 -47.12 63.92 27.08
N HIS A 3 -45.77 63.98 27.09
CA HIS A 3 -44.94 63.58 25.91
C HIS A 3 -44.63 62.10 26.06
N PHE A 4 -45.09 61.29 25.08
CA PHE A 4 -44.70 59.90 24.85
C PHE A 4 -43.41 59.84 24.03
N VAL A 5 -42.35 59.28 24.61
CA VAL A 5 -41.12 58.98 23.88
C VAL A 5 -41.21 57.53 23.37
N LEU A 6 -41.29 57.36 22.03
CA LEU A 6 -41.18 56.06 21.43
C LEU A 6 -39.72 55.60 21.37
N LEU A 7 -39.38 54.53 22.06
CA LEU A 7 -38.06 53.90 21.96
C LEU A 7 -38.11 52.85 20.86
N THR A 8 -37.47 53.11 19.72
CA THR A 8 -37.32 52.14 18.61
C THR A 8 -36.14 51.21 18.88
N LEU A 9 -36.42 49.92 19.08
CA LEU A 9 -35.45 48.85 19.28
C LEU A 9 -34.98 48.41 17.91
N ALA A 10 -33.72 48.72 17.52
CA ALA A 10 -33.09 48.23 16.31
C ALA A 10 -32.50 46.85 16.53
N LEU A 11 -33.11 45.83 15.95
CA LEU A 11 -32.63 44.44 15.97
C LEU A 11 -31.49 44.26 14.95
N ALA A 12 -30.24 44.20 15.39
CA ALA A 12 -29.09 43.94 14.54
C ALA A 12 -29.08 42.46 14.11
N LEU A 13 -29.33 42.20 12.84
CA LEU A 13 -29.13 40.88 12.22
C LEU A 13 -27.63 40.61 12.02
N LEU A 14 -27.06 39.75 12.83
CA LEU A 14 -25.70 39.24 12.64
C LEU A 14 -25.69 38.30 11.41
N PRO A 15 -24.76 38.45 10.44
CA PRO A 15 -24.64 37.54 9.35
C PRO A 15 -24.23 36.15 9.86
N ARG A 16 -25.04 35.13 9.59
CA ARG A 16 -24.65 33.73 9.79
C ARG A 16 -23.50 33.42 8.85
N GLY A 17 -22.34 33.12 9.43
CA GLY A 17 -21.19 32.64 8.67
C GLY A 17 -21.59 31.41 7.84
N ALA A 18 -21.35 31.45 6.54
CA ALA A 18 -21.50 30.29 5.67
C ALA A 18 -20.62 29.14 6.19
N PRO A 19 -21.10 27.88 6.16
CA PRO A 19 -20.26 26.75 6.53
C PRO A 19 -19.05 26.72 5.59
N ALA A 20 -17.86 26.61 6.18
CA ALA A 20 -16.63 26.47 5.41
C ALA A 20 -16.77 25.20 4.54
N GLN A 21 -16.73 25.39 3.23
CA GLN A 21 -16.74 24.32 2.24
C GLN A 21 -15.43 23.54 2.44
N GLN A 22 -15.51 22.32 2.99
CA GLN A 22 -14.36 21.44 3.07
C GLN A 22 -13.86 21.20 1.66
N SER A 23 -12.63 21.65 1.37
CA SER A 23 -11.97 21.38 0.10
C SER A 23 -11.78 19.86 0.00
N ASN A 24 -12.51 19.20 -0.88
CA ASN A 24 -12.30 17.80 -1.28
C ASN A 24 -11.03 17.69 -2.16
N THR A 25 -9.93 18.29 -1.76
CA THR A 25 -8.64 18.05 -2.43
C THR A 25 -8.25 16.59 -2.15
N PRO A 26 -8.04 15.76 -3.18
CA PRO A 26 -7.58 14.41 -3.00
C PRO A 26 -6.30 14.41 -2.15
N ARG A 27 -6.18 13.45 -1.22
CA ARG A 27 -4.99 13.30 -0.38
C ARG A 27 -3.79 13.05 -1.29
N ASP A 28 -2.71 13.80 -1.12
CA ASP A 28 -1.43 13.48 -1.74
C ASP A 28 -0.83 12.25 -1.07
N GLY A 29 -0.69 11.17 -1.81
CA GLY A 29 -0.16 9.89 -1.34
C GLY A 29 1.33 9.69 -1.62
N GLN A 30 2.07 10.72 -2.07
CA GLN A 30 3.49 10.62 -2.44
C GLN A 30 4.37 10.06 -1.31
N HIS A 31 4.01 10.30 -0.05
CA HIS A 31 4.76 9.89 1.14
C HIS A 31 4.24 8.62 1.80
N ASP A 32 3.36 7.89 1.14
CA ASP A 32 2.69 6.73 1.74
C ASP A 32 3.63 5.54 1.99
N PHE A 33 4.74 5.43 1.28
CA PHE A 33 5.78 4.41 1.49
C PHE A 33 6.99 4.89 2.31
N ASP A 34 7.01 6.13 2.82
CA ASP A 34 8.16 6.67 3.58
C ASP A 34 8.48 5.83 4.84
N PHE A 35 7.47 5.16 5.41
CA PHE A 35 7.67 4.28 6.57
C PHE A 35 8.61 3.11 6.27
N GLU A 36 8.69 2.67 5.01
CA GLU A 36 9.46 1.50 4.60
C GLU A 36 10.95 1.81 4.41
N ILE A 37 11.34 3.07 4.26
CA ILE A 37 12.73 3.46 4.00
C ILE A 37 13.66 2.95 5.11
N GLY A 38 14.73 2.24 4.69
CA GLY A 38 15.70 1.62 5.59
C GLY A 38 15.85 0.12 5.39
N THR A 39 16.35 -0.59 6.41
CA THR A 39 16.68 -2.02 6.36
C THR A 39 15.73 -2.82 7.24
N TRP A 40 15.28 -3.97 6.72
CA TRP A 40 14.28 -4.82 7.36
C TRP A 40 14.70 -6.28 7.37
N LYS A 41 14.28 -7.00 8.39
CA LYS A 41 14.24 -8.47 8.41
C LYS A 41 12.85 -8.91 7.96
N LEU A 42 12.79 -9.95 7.14
CA LEU A 42 11.57 -10.51 6.60
C LEU A 42 11.39 -11.93 7.13
N HIS A 43 10.18 -12.21 7.60
CA HIS A 43 9.71 -13.58 7.81
C HIS A 43 8.59 -13.84 6.81
N ASN A 44 8.82 -14.76 5.88
CA ASN A 44 7.93 -15.05 4.77
C ASN A 44 7.25 -16.40 4.96
N SER A 45 5.93 -16.43 4.71
CA SER A 45 5.14 -17.66 4.58
C SER A 45 4.55 -17.67 3.17
N ARG A 46 4.76 -18.75 2.42
CA ARG A 46 4.27 -18.93 1.05
C ARG A 46 3.42 -20.20 0.94
N LEU A 47 2.21 -20.06 0.41
CA LEU A 47 1.35 -21.19 0.08
C LEU A 47 1.89 -21.90 -1.18
N LEU A 48 2.08 -23.21 -1.08
CA LEU A 48 2.41 -24.01 -2.25
C LEU A 48 1.14 -24.36 -3.03
N TYR A 49 1.23 -24.23 -4.36
CA TYR A 49 0.12 -24.57 -5.29
C TYR A 49 -1.16 -23.76 -5.02
N PRO A 50 -1.10 -22.41 -5.12
CA PRO A 50 -2.27 -21.58 -4.92
C PRO A 50 -3.37 -21.89 -5.94
N LEU A 51 -4.63 -21.66 -5.56
CA LEU A 51 -5.86 -21.94 -6.33
C LEU A 51 -6.08 -23.43 -6.65
N THR A 52 -5.52 -24.33 -5.85
CA THR A 52 -5.73 -25.79 -5.96
C THR A 52 -6.38 -26.40 -4.73
N GLY A 53 -6.74 -25.59 -3.72
CA GLY A 53 -7.18 -26.06 -2.41
C GLY A 53 -6.04 -26.53 -1.51
N SER A 54 -4.80 -26.24 -1.86
CA SER A 54 -3.63 -26.53 -1.03
C SER A 54 -3.68 -25.78 0.30
N THR A 55 -3.25 -26.42 1.38
CA THR A 55 -3.06 -25.80 2.71
C THR A 55 -1.59 -25.88 3.17
N THR A 56 -0.69 -26.25 2.27
CA THR A 56 0.73 -26.45 2.60
C THR A 56 1.49 -25.12 2.46
N TRP A 57 1.99 -24.62 3.58
CA TRP A 57 2.82 -23.42 3.64
C TRP A 57 4.29 -23.78 3.87
N ILE A 58 5.17 -23.00 3.27
CA ILE A 58 6.62 -23.01 3.55
C ILE A 58 7.01 -21.65 4.13
N GLU A 59 7.99 -21.69 5.03
CA GLU A 59 8.50 -20.48 5.67
C GLU A 59 9.98 -20.30 5.35
N PHE A 60 10.41 -19.04 5.23
CA PHE A 60 11.80 -18.68 5.00
C PHE A 60 12.07 -17.24 5.40
N GLU A 61 13.32 -16.97 5.73
CA GLU A 61 13.78 -15.66 6.15
C GLU A 61 14.36 -14.86 4.98
N GLY A 62 14.40 -13.53 5.16
CA GLY A 62 15.01 -12.64 4.20
C GLY A 62 15.38 -11.29 4.80
N THR A 63 15.91 -10.44 3.95
CA THR A 63 16.16 -9.03 4.26
C THR A 63 15.68 -8.16 3.12
N SER A 64 15.39 -6.89 3.42
CA SER A 64 15.16 -5.90 2.40
C SER A 64 15.80 -4.56 2.76
N VAL A 65 16.15 -3.81 1.72
CA VAL A 65 16.64 -2.44 1.82
C VAL A 65 15.80 -1.56 0.91
N ALA A 66 15.08 -0.61 1.50
CA ALA A 66 14.28 0.37 0.77
C ALA A 66 14.96 1.73 0.73
N ARG A 67 14.93 2.37 -0.43
CA ARG A 67 15.44 3.73 -0.63
C ARG A 67 14.53 4.55 -1.53
N GLN A 68 14.43 5.83 -1.23
CA GLN A 68 13.72 6.79 -2.07
C GLN A 68 14.56 7.18 -3.29
N VAL A 69 13.86 7.46 -4.38
CA VAL A 69 14.38 8.02 -5.62
C VAL A 69 13.48 9.21 -6.02
N TRP A 70 14.04 10.19 -6.73
CA TRP A 70 13.31 11.37 -7.23
C TRP A 70 12.55 12.14 -6.15
N ASN A 71 13.16 12.35 -4.99
CA ASN A 71 12.55 13.04 -3.84
C ASN A 71 11.22 12.40 -3.38
N GLY A 72 11.19 11.08 -3.25
CA GLY A 72 10.04 10.32 -2.77
C GLY A 72 8.93 10.08 -3.81
N ARG A 73 9.17 10.42 -5.10
CA ARG A 73 8.22 10.08 -6.18
C ARG A 73 8.44 8.68 -6.73
N ALA A 74 9.51 8.02 -6.32
CA ALA A 74 9.78 6.63 -6.61
C ALA A 74 10.52 6.00 -5.43
N ASP A 75 10.32 4.68 -5.26
CA ASP A 75 11.03 3.84 -4.30
C ASP A 75 11.65 2.65 -5.01
N LEU A 76 12.80 2.26 -4.51
CA LEU A 76 13.47 1.04 -4.88
C LEU A 76 13.65 0.18 -3.63
N LEU A 77 13.16 -1.06 -3.67
CA LEU A 77 13.29 -2.04 -2.61
C LEU A 77 14.06 -3.24 -3.13
N GLU A 78 15.22 -3.51 -2.55
CA GLU A 78 16.03 -4.71 -2.80
C GLU A 78 15.64 -5.76 -1.77
N LEU A 79 15.46 -7.00 -2.23
CA LEU A 79 15.03 -8.15 -1.42
C LEU A 79 16.03 -9.28 -1.60
N GLU A 80 16.41 -9.89 -0.50
CA GLU A 80 17.19 -11.12 -0.47
C GLU A 80 16.52 -12.13 0.45
N SER A 81 16.46 -13.41 0.05
CA SER A 81 15.83 -14.45 0.84
C SER A 81 16.52 -15.79 0.62
N GLU A 82 16.64 -16.56 1.71
CA GLU A 82 17.08 -17.96 1.69
C GLU A 82 15.84 -18.84 1.60
N THR A 83 15.51 -19.26 0.38
CA THR A 83 14.35 -20.13 0.13
C THR A 83 14.77 -21.60 0.12
N PRO A 84 13.82 -22.56 0.27
CA PRO A 84 14.11 -23.99 0.10
C PRO A 84 14.74 -24.35 -1.27
N ASN A 85 14.58 -23.48 -2.28
CA ASN A 85 15.16 -23.64 -3.61
C ASN A 85 16.47 -22.84 -3.80
N GLY A 86 17.10 -22.40 -2.71
CA GLY A 86 18.32 -21.61 -2.68
C GLY A 86 18.09 -20.10 -2.60
N HIS A 87 19.18 -19.36 -2.70
CA HIS A 87 19.20 -17.91 -2.62
C HIS A 87 18.33 -17.26 -3.72
N ALA A 88 17.55 -16.27 -3.33
CA ALA A 88 16.66 -15.52 -4.22
C ALA A 88 16.81 -14.03 -3.98
N GLU A 89 16.95 -13.28 -5.06
CA GLU A 89 17.01 -11.82 -5.06
C GLU A 89 15.83 -11.26 -5.83
N GLY A 90 15.27 -10.19 -5.32
CA GLY A 90 14.15 -9.47 -5.93
C GLY A 90 14.35 -7.97 -5.86
N LEU A 91 13.70 -7.29 -6.79
CA LEU A 91 13.66 -5.84 -6.84
C LEU A 91 12.21 -5.41 -6.97
N ILE A 92 11.78 -4.46 -6.13
CA ILE A 92 10.50 -3.79 -6.29
C ILE A 92 10.77 -2.34 -6.69
N LEU A 93 10.20 -1.93 -7.82
CA LEU A 93 10.16 -0.54 -8.25
C LEU A 93 8.75 -0.01 -8.04
N ARG A 94 8.64 1.13 -7.36
CA ARG A 94 7.39 1.85 -7.16
C ARG A 94 7.50 3.26 -7.74
N LEU A 95 6.46 3.68 -8.44
CA LEU A 95 6.37 5.01 -9.05
C LEU A 95 5.07 5.68 -8.64
N TYR A 96 5.16 6.87 -8.10
CA TYR A 96 4.00 7.68 -7.75
C TYR A 96 3.50 8.50 -8.95
N ASN A 97 2.20 8.44 -9.19
CA ASN A 97 1.54 9.27 -10.19
C ASN A 97 0.81 10.44 -9.50
N PRO A 98 1.30 11.69 -9.62
CA PRO A 98 0.70 12.84 -8.95
C PRO A 98 -0.64 13.29 -9.55
N GLN A 99 -1.02 12.78 -10.73
CA GLN A 99 -2.31 13.10 -11.34
C GLN A 99 -3.43 12.20 -10.84
N SER A 100 -3.16 10.88 -10.72
CA SER A 100 -4.13 9.91 -10.21
C SER A 100 -4.03 9.68 -8.70
N HIS A 101 -3.01 10.22 -8.02
CA HIS A 101 -2.68 9.98 -6.61
C HIS A 101 -2.49 8.50 -6.28
N GLN A 102 -1.96 7.73 -7.25
CA GLN A 102 -1.75 6.28 -7.13
C GLN A 102 -0.29 5.91 -7.30
N TRP A 103 0.06 4.78 -6.73
CA TRP A 103 1.35 4.12 -6.94
C TRP A 103 1.22 2.98 -7.95
N SER A 104 2.21 2.89 -8.83
CA SER A 104 2.45 1.71 -9.67
C SER A 104 3.60 0.91 -9.06
N VAL A 105 3.40 -0.39 -8.89
CA VAL A 105 4.35 -1.32 -8.23
C VAL A 105 4.69 -2.43 -9.20
N SER A 106 5.98 -2.65 -9.47
CA SER A 106 6.48 -3.77 -10.27
C SER A 106 7.54 -4.55 -9.49
N PHE A 107 7.51 -5.87 -9.62
CA PHE A 107 8.50 -6.78 -9.07
C PHE A 107 9.38 -7.34 -10.20
N ALA A 108 10.68 -7.49 -9.93
CA ALA A 108 11.63 -8.22 -10.76
C ALA A 108 12.37 -9.26 -9.93
N SER A 109 12.64 -10.41 -10.53
CA SER A 109 13.53 -11.43 -9.96
C SER A 109 14.85 -11.44 -10.72
N SER A 110 15.98 -11.59 -10.00
CA SER A 110 17.28 -11.74 -10.62
C SER A 110 17.36 -12.98 -11.54
N ARG A 111 16.50 -13.98 -11.28
CA ARG A 111 16.45 -15.22 -12.09
C ARG A 111 15.86 -14.99 -13.49
N ASP A 112 14.87 -14.10 -13.60
CA ASP A 112 14.13 -13.89 -14.85
C ASP A 112 14.68 -12.70 -15.64
N GLY A 113 15.32 -11.72 -14.95
CA GLY A 113 15.88 -10.53 -15.56
C GLY A 113 14.83 -9.62 -16.22
N SER A 114 13.56 -9.74 -15.83
CA SER A 114 12.44 -8.99 -16.40
C SER A 114 11.58 -8.34 -15.32
N LEU A 115 10.95 -7.22 -15.66
CA LEU A 115 9.93 -6.60 -14.81
C LEU A 115 8.60 -7.32 -14.99
N GLY A 116 7.97 -7.64 -13.86
CA GLY A 116 6.62 -8.17 -13.84
C GLY A 116 5.56 -7.12 -14.20
N GLN A 117 4.32 -7.56 -14.27
CA GLN A 117 3.20 -6.67 -14.54
C GLN A 117 3.00 -5.65 -13.42
N LEU A 118 2.59 -4.44 -13.79
CA LEU A 118 2.31 -3.37 -12.84
C LEU A 118 1.05 -3.66 -12.03
N ALA A 119 1.18 -3.61 -10.71
CA ALA A 119 0.05 -3.44 -9.82
C ALA A 119 -0.17 -1.95 -9.56
N VAL A 120 -1.42 -1.50 -9.57
CA VAL A 120 -1.77 -0.09 -9.33
C VAL A 120 -2.68 0.00 -8.12
N GLY A 121 -2.46 1.00 -7.28
CA GLY A 121 -3.25 1.20 -6.08
C GLY A 121 -2.85 2.41 -5.26
N GLU A 122 -3.42 2.50 -4.07
CA GLU A 122 -3.26 3.63 -3.16
C GLU A 122 -3.37 3.19 -1.71
N PHE A 123 -3.01 4.08 -0.79
CA PHE A 123 -3.26 3.90 0.63
C PHE A 123 -4.53 4.62 1.06
N LYS A 124 -5.36 3.93 1.84
CA LYS A 124 -6.52 4.48 2.55
C LYS A 124 -6.50 4.04 4.01
N ASN A 125 -6.62 4.98 4.92
CA ASN A 125 -6.69 4.70 6.37
C ASN A 125 -5.53 3.82 6.90
N GLY A 126 -4.30 4.07 6.42
CA GLY A 126 -3.11 3.33 6.86
C GLY A 126 -2.97 1.93 6.24
N ARG A 127 -3.76 1.59 5.22
CA ARG A 127 -3.72 0.32 4.48
C ARG A 127 -3.54 0.60 2.99
N GLY A 128 -2.52 0.01 2.38
CA GLY A 128 -2.26 0.06 0.95
C GLY A 128 -2.85 -1.16 0.24
N GLU A 129 -3.54 -0.97 -0.88
CA GLU A 129 -4.04 -2.06 -1.71
C GLU A 129 -3.70 -1.82 -3.18
N PHE A 130 -3.09 -2.82 -3.82
CA PHE A 130 -2.58 -2.73 -5.18
C PHE A 130 -3.06 -3.94 -5.97
N TYR A 131 -3.56 -3.70 -7.17
CA TYR A 131 -4.23 -4.72 -7.98
C TYR A 131 -3.59 -4.84 -9.35
N ARG A 132 -3.51 -6.07 -9.86
CA ARG A 132 -3.12 -6.39 -11.24
C ARG A 132 -3.85 -7.64 -11.72
N GLN A 133 -3.79 -7.89 -13.01
CA GLN A 133 -4.16 -9.18 -13.57
C GLN A 133 -2.92 -10.06 -13.71
N GLU A 134 -3.08 -11.36 -13.49
CA GLU A 134 -2.02 -12.36 -13.68
C GLU A 134 -2.57 -13.60 -14.39
N THR A 135 -1.66 -14.44 -14.87
CA THR A 135 -1.99 -15.78 -15.36
C THR A 135 -1.37 -16.81 -14.42
N VAL A 136 -2.22 -17.57 -13.75
CA VAL A 136 -1.82 -18.65 -12.84
C VAL A 136 -2.38 -19.97 -13.37
N ASN A 137 -1.52 -20.95 -13.64
CA ASN A 137 -1.90 -22.25 -14.20
C ASN A 137 -2.78 -22.14 -15.46
N GLY A 138 -2.45 -21.19 -16.35
CA GLY A 138 -3.19 -20.95 -17.60
C GLY A 138 -4.54 -20.23 -17.44
N ARG A 139 -4.91 -19.81 -16.21
CA ARG A 139 -6.13 -19.04 -15.93
C ARG A 139 -5.80 -17.58 -15.65
N SER A 140 -6.61 -16.66 -16.17
CA SER A 140 -6.55 -15.25 -15.80
C SER A 140 -7.15 -15.07 -14.41
N VAL A 141 -6.41 -14.43 -13.51
CA VAL A 141 -6.79 -14.16 -12.12
C VAL A 141 -6.56 -12.69 -11.78
N LEU A 142 -7.26 -12.19 -10.78
CA LEU A 142 -6.89 -10.94 -10.13
C LEU A 142 -5.87 -11.24 -9.04
N ALA A 143 -4.82 -10.45 -8.99
CA ALA A 143 -3.83 -10.46 -7.93
C ALA A 143 -3.94 -9.17 -7.11
N ARG A 144 -3.89 -9.31 -5.79
CA ARG A 144 -3.91 -8.19 -4.84
C ARG A 144 -2.70 -8.25 -3.92
N THR A 145 -2.05 -7.11 -3.77
CA THR A 145 -1.06 -6.88 -2.70
C THR A 145 -1.68 -5.96 -1.67
N VAL A 146 -1.56 -6.33 -0.41
CA VAL A 146 -2.02 -5.53 0.73
C VAL A 146 -0.85 -5.22 1.62
N VAL A 147 -0.69 -3.94 1.98
CA VAL A 147 0.27 -3.46 2.98
C VAL A 147 -0.52 -2.96 4.18
N SER A 148 -0.28 -3.53 5.36
CA SER A 148 -1.05 -3.26 6.58
C SER A 148 -0.20 -3.33 7.85
N ASP A 149 -0.83 -3.11 8.99
CA ASP A 149 -0.23 -3.22 10.33
C ASP A 149 1.05 -2.38 10.48
N ILE A 150 1.01 -1.18 9.86
CA ILE A 150 2.16 -0.29 9.75
C ILE A 150 2.43 0.38 11.09
N THR A 151 3.65 0.16 11.57
CA THR A 151 4.22 0.83 12.75
C THR A 151 5.61 1.38 12.39
N PRO A 152 6.26 2.17 13.24
CA PRO A 152 7.64 2.59 13.00
C PRO A 152 8.64 1.43 12.84
N ASN A 153 8.34 0.26 13.43
CA ASN A 153 9.27 -0.88 13.53
C ASN A 153 8.77 -2.16 12.85
N SER A 154 7.55 -2.17 12.31
CA SER A 154 7.00 -3.36 11.64
C SER A 154 5.93 -3.00 10.64
N TYR A 155 5.74 -3.85 9.65
CA TYR A 155 4.59 -3.86 8.76
C TYR A 155 4.37 -5.25 8.17
N ARG A 156 3.20 -5.46 7.59
CA ARG A 156 2.77 -6.71 6.98
C ARG A 156 2.46 -6.51 5.52
N VAL A 157 2.90 -7.45 4.69
CA VAL A 157 2.52 -7.54 3.27
C VAL A 157 1.83 -8.87 3.01
N GLU A 158 0.71 -8.84 2.33
CA GLU A 158 -0.02 -10.02 1.88
C GLU A 158 -0.20 -9.98 0.36
N PHE A 159 -0.02 -11.14 -0.28
CA PHE A 159 -0.43 -11.35 -1.66
C PHE A 159 -1.57 -12.34 -1.69
N ALA A 160 -2.55 -12.07 -2.53
CA ALA A 160 -3.72 -12.92 -2.68
C ALA A 160 -4.13 -13.01 -4.16
N PHE A 161 -4.70 -14.16 -4.53
CA PHE A 161 -5.32 -14.37 -5.83
C PHE A 161 -6.84 -14.51 -5.69
N SER A 162 -7.54 -14.10 -6.75
CA SER A 162 -8.96 -14.32 -6.93
C SER A 162 -9.21 -14.84 -8.34
N ASP A 163 -9.89 -15.96 -8.47
CA ASP A 163 -10.31 -16.54 -9.76
C ASP A 163 -11.82 -16.37 -10.03
N ASP A 164 -12.50 -15.59 -9.17
CA ASP A 164 -13.95 -15.32 -9.25
C ASP A 164 -14.27 -13.82 -9.45
N GLY A 165 -13.31 -13.04 -9.96
CA GLY A 165 -13.48 -11.62 -10.23
C GLY A 165 -13.43 -10.72 -8.99
N GLY A 166 -12.72 -11.15 -7.94
CA GLY A 166 -12.50 -10.36 -6.71
C GLY A 166 -13.55 -10.56 -5.63
N LYS A 167 -14.44 -11.54 -5.77
CA LYS A 167 -15.47 -11.86 -4.75
C LYS A 167 -14.86 -12.56 -3.55
N THR A 168 -13.94 -13.51 -3.80
CA THR A 168 -13.16 -14.19 -2.78
C THR A 168 -11.67 -14.09 -3.07
N TRP A 169 -10.84 -14.17 -2.03
CA TRP A 169 -9.39 -14.01 -2.11
C TRP A 169 -8.69 -15.11 -1.35
N GLU A 170 -7.81 -15.85 -2.03
CA GLU A 170 -6.90 -16.79 -1.41
C GLU A 170 -5.56 -16.12 -1.15
N VAL A 171 -5.24 -15.89 0.12
CA VAL A 171 -3.91 -15.40 0.52
C VAL A 171 -2.89 -16.49 0.25
N ASN A 172 -1.85 -16.17 -0.54
CA ASN A 172 -0.83 -17.14 -0.96
C ASN A 172 0.60 -16.74 -0.58
N TRP A 173 0.79 -15.56 -0.03
CA TRP A 173 2.05 -15.09 0.52
C TRP A 173 1.80 -14.09 1.65
N ILE A 174 2.54 -14.26 2.73
CA ILE A 174 2.56 -13.32 3.86
C ILE A 174 4.02 -12.98 4.14
N SER A 175 4.35 -11.70 4.25
CA SER A 175 5.66 -11.22 4.66
C SER A 175 5.50 -10.31 5.86
N LEU A 176 6.12 -10.67 6.97
CA LEU A 176 6.22 -9.84 8.16
C LEU A 176 7.57 -9.14 8.16
N HIS A 177 7.54 -7.82 8.16
CA HIS A 177 8.73 -6.99 8.13
C HIS A 177 8.99 -6.43 9.52
N THR A 178 10.22 -6.57 10.01
CA THR A 178 10.68 -5.98 11.28
C THR A 178 11.91 -5.13 11.01
N ARG A 179 11.90 -3.87 11.46
CA ARG A 179 13.01 -2.94 11.22
C ARG A 179 14.30 -3.46 11.84
N LYS A 180 15.36 -3.49 11.05
CA LYS A 180 16.70 -3.80 11.56
C LYS A 180 17.22 -2.57 12.29
N GLY A 181 17.49 -2.69 13.60
CA GLY A 181 18.08 -1.59 14.38
C GLY A 181 19.42 -1.17 13.77
N ASN A 182 19.71 0.12 13.82
CA ASN A 182 21.04 0.61 13.49
C ASN A 182 22.01 0.02 14.54
N SER A 183 22.84 -0.93 14.12
CA SER A 183 23.95 -1.47 14.92
C SER A 183 25.17 -0.56 14.77
#